data_949a63c072f5f5fd4e480ae9a3d6d1e5
#
_entry.id   949a63c072f5f5fd4e480ae9a3d6d1e5
#
_cell.length_a   1.000
_cell.length_b   1.000
_cell.length_c   1.000
_cell.angle_alpha   90.00
_cell.angle_beta   90.00
_cell.angle_gamma   90.00
#
_symmetry.space_group_name_H-M   'P 1'
#
loop_
_entity.id
_entity.type
_entity.pdbx_description
1 polymer ?
#
loop_
_entity_poly.entity_id
_entity_poly.type
_entity_poly.pdbx_seq_one_letter_code
_entity_poly.pdbx_strand_id
1 'polypeptide(L)'
;NIADGIKDEVLPIPIIYTIPLYLDNIKSVAEIIKNPRCSNPVTCNYDERWNFIKRFTTRKIIIKCTQKQYYNELSDKIDWYKRKFMFNKTVVFKNKWLRAASERLKWLSEQKVDICQSIISILQDQRVLLFCNNIEQSLKFKNYAPINSKNKNSLQNLDDFNNSKINHISSVNMLSEGMNLTNCRVGLFCNLNASEILSQQKFGRLLRHSKPIVIIPYFKDTRDEELKDKMLKDYDSSMIKEITDIKDIKL
;
A
#
# COMPACT_ATOMS: atom_id res chain seq x y z
N ASN A 1 0.35 11.52 -21.23
CA ASN A 1 0.14 10.93 -19.90
C ASN A 1 -0.57 11.96 -18.97
N ILE A 2 -0.81 11.64 -17.68
CA ILE A 2 -1.47 12.58 -16.74
C ILE A 2 -0.63 13.83 -16.51
N ALA A 3 0.69 13.69 -16.37
CA ALA A 3 1.58 14.82 -16.15
C ALA A 3 1.59 15.79 -17.35
N ASP A 4 1.49 15.26 -18.57
CA ASP A 4 1.37 16.08 -19.77
C ASP A 4 0.04 16.85 -19.76
N GLY A 5 -1.09 16.18 -19.42
CA GLY A 5 -2.39 16.84 -19.31
C GLY A 5 -2.45 17.95 -18.25
N ILE A 6 -1.65 17.84 -17.18
CA ILE A 6 -1.51 18.93 -16.18
C ILE A 6 -0.67 20.07 -16.75
N LYS A 7 0.44 19.79 -17.44
CA LYS A 7 1.28 20.81 -18.08
C LYS A 7 0.52 21.59 -19.16
N ASP A 8 -0.32 20.89 -19.91
CA ASP A 8 -1.15 21.47 -20.97
C ASP A 8 -2.42 22.15 -20.44
N GLU A 9 -2.55 22.30 -19.12
CA GLU A 9 -3.70 22.90 -18.42
C GLU A 9 -5.07 22.24 -18.71
N VAL A 10 -5.05 21.00 -19.24
CA VAL A 10 -6.27 20.21 -19.50
C VAL A 10 -6.76 19.52 -18.22
N LEU A 11 -5.85 19.21 -17.30
CA LEU A 11 -6.14 18.60 -16.00
C LEU A 11 -5.80 19.56 -14.86
N PRO A 12 -6.55 19.54 -13.75
CA PRO A 12 -6.29 20.39 -12.60
C PRO A 12 -4.97 20.02 -11.92
N ILE A 13 -4.32 21.03 -11.36
CA ILE A 13 -3.07 20.87 -10.61
C ILE A 13 -3.38 20.29 -9.23
N PRO A 14 -2.88 19.08 -8.88
CA PRO A 14 -3.09 18.49 -7.58
C PRO A 14 -2.16 19.08 -6.53
N ILE A 15 -2.60 19.08 -5.26
CA ILE A 15 -1.71 19.22 -4.13
C ILE A 15 -1.39 17.80 -3.62
N ILE A 16 -0.12 17.43 -3.62
CA ILE A 16 0.33 16.09 -3.23
C ILE A 16 1.07 16.21 -1.90
N TYR A 17 0.50 15.67 -0.83
CA TYR A 17 1.16 15.55 0.47
C TYR A 17 1.83 14.18 0.57
N THR A 18 3.13 14.16 0.84
CA THR A 18 3.88 12.95 1.18
C THR A 18 4.23 12.96 2.66
N ILE A 19 3.99 11.85 3.35
CA ILE A 19 4.19 11.73 4.80
C ILE A 19 5.19 10.62 5.07
N PRO A 20 6.46 10.95 5.39
CA PRO A 20 7.47 9.95 5.71
C PRO A 20 7.19 9.29 7.06
N LEU A 21 7.16 7.98 7.07
CA LEU A 21 7.04 7.13 8.25
C LEU A 21 8.33 6.33 8.41
N TYR A 22 8.62 5.92 9.63
CA TYR A 22 9.81 5.11 9.94
C TYR A 22 9.38 3.80 10.59
N LEU A 23 9.98 2.70 10.16
CA LEU A 23 9.78 1.41 10.80
C LEU A 23 10.42 1.42 12.20
N ASP A 24 9.64 1.04 13.21
CA ASP A 24 10.13 0.94 14.57
C ASP A 24 11.25 -0.11 14.66
N ASN A 25 12.39 0.31 15.23
CA ASN A 25 13.54 -0.57 15.46
C ASN A 25 13.83 -0.79 16.95
N ILE A 26 12.93 -0.40 17.84
CA ILE A 26 13.12 -0.46 19.29
C ILE A 26 12.19 -1.51 19.90
N LYS A 27 10.88 -1.43 19.59
CA LYS A 27 9.86 -2.29 20.19
C LYS A 27 9.71 -3.59 19.42
N SER A 28 9.69 -4.71 20.13
CA SER A 28 9.40 -6.02 19.54
C SER A 28 7.89 -6.18 19.34
N VAL A 29 7.41 -5.83 18.15
CA VAL A 29 5.99 -5.81 17.77
C VAL A 29 5.61 -6.88 16.74
N ALA A 30 6.59 -7.64 16.25
CA ALA A 30 6.39 -8.70 15.27
C ALA A 30 7.02 -10.01 15.74
N GLU A 31 6.61 -11.13 15.14
CA GLU A 31 7.12 -12.44 15.45
C GLU A 31 7.58 -13.16 14.18
N ILE A 32 8.78 -13.70 14.24
CA ILE A 32 9.33 -14.56 13.20
C ILE A 32 9.41 -15.97 13.78
N ILE A 33 8.83 -16.92 13.08
CA ILE A 33 8.94 -18.32 13.46
C ILE A 33 10.18 -18.91 12.78
N LYS A 34 11.22 -19.28 13.49
CA LYS A 34 12.45 -19.88 12.96
C LYS A 34 12.61 -21.33 13.42
N ASN A 35 13.39 -22.04 12.64
CA ASN A 35 13.82 -23.36 13.05
C ASN A 35 15.24 -23.29 13.60
N PRO A 36 15.53 -23.92 14.76
CA PRO A 36 16.83 -23.86 15.43
C PRO A 36 17.99 -24.45 14.62
N ARG A 37 17.73 -25.30 13.62
CA ARG A 37 18.76 -25.85 12.75
C ARG A 37 19.17 -24.96 11.59
N CYS A 38 18.50 -23.84 11.38
CA CYS A 38 18.88 -22.83 10.43
C CYS A 38 19.90 -21.89 11.04
N SER A 39 21.18 -22.10 10.73
CA SER A 39 22.28 -21.25 11.19
C SER A 39 22.28 -19.86 10.56
N ASN A 40 21.66 -19.70 9.38
CA ASN A 40 21.57 -18.43 8.69
C ASN A 40 20.09 -18.09 8.36
N PRO A 41 19.50 -17.07 9.00
CA PRO A 41 18.12 -16.67 8.78
C PRO A 41 17.84 -16.23 7.33
N VAL A 42 18.83 -15.63 6.66
CA VAL A 42 18.71 -15.14 5.27
C VAL A 42 18.53 -16.29 4.27
N THR A 43 19.11 -17.46 4.54
CA THR A 43 19.02 -18.64 3.66
C THR A 43 17.88 -19.57 4.02
N CYS A 44 17.21 -19.35 5.16
CA CYS A 44 16.09 -20.17 5.58
C CYS A 44 14.84 -19.80 4.79
N ASN A 45 14.62 -20.56 3.72
CA ASN A 45 13.31 -20.54 3.07
C ASN A 45 12.28 -21.18 4.00
N TYR A 46 11.37 -20.35 4.43
CA TYR A 46 10.34 -20.71 5.39
C TYR A 46 9.52 -21.92 4.96
N ASP A 47 9.08 -21.97 3.71
CA ASP A 47 8.15 -22.99 3.22
C ASP A 47 8.85 -24.32 2.93
N GLU A 48 10.03 -24.29 2.31
CA GLU A 48 10.75 -25.52 1.94
C GLU A 48 11.46 -26.16 3.14
N ARG A 49 12.14 -25.35 3.95
CA ARG A 49 12.78 -25.87 5.15
C ARG A 49 11.80 -26.21 6.26
N TRP A 50 10.69 -25.48 6.34
CA TRP A 50 9.63 -25.84 7.24
C TRP A 50 9.04 -27.21 6.91
N ASN A 51 8.79 -27.52 5.65
CA ASN A 51 8.36 -28.85 5.22
C ASN A 51 9.45 -29.90 5.42
N PHE A 52 10.71 -29.56 5.18
CA PHE A 52 11.84 -30.44 5.45
C PHE A 52 12.02 -30.71 6.94
N ILE A 53 11.86 -29.70 7.77
CA ILE A 53 12.06 -29.79 9.22
C ILE A 53 10.85 -30.38 9.93
N LYS A 54 9.63 -30.20 9.41
CA LYS A 54 8.45 -30.92 9.89
C LYS A 54 8.63 -32.46 9.81
N ARG A 55 9.52 -32.92 8.91
CA ARG A 55 9.95 -34.33 8.86
C ARG A 55 10.89 -34.72 9.98
N PHE A 56 11.71 -33.83 10.50
CA PHE A 56 12.80 -34.15 11.41
C PHE A 56 12.69 -33.55 12.82
N THR A 57 11.96 -32.45 12.96
CA THR A 57 11.70 -31.83 14.27
C THR A 57 10.37 -31.08 14.28
N THR A 58 9.62 -31.20 15.37
CA THR A 58 8.37 -30.44 15.60
C THR A 58 8.62 -29.11 16.32
N ARG A 59 9.88 -28.78 16.64
CA ARG A 59 10.21 -27.63 17.48
C ARG A 59 10.23 -26.35 16.66
N LYS A 60 9.32 -25.42 16.99
CA LYS A 60 9.27 -24.05 16.48
C LYS A 60 9.91 -23.11 17.48
N ILE A 61 10.73 -22.17 17.02
CA ILE A 61 11.21 -21.06 17.84
C ILE A 61 10.53 -19.79 17.31
N ILE A 62 9.79 -19.13 18.20
CA ILE A 62 9.23 -17.82 17.95
C ILE A 62 10.25 -16.79 18.42
N ILE A 63 10.69 -15.94 17.50
CA ILE A 63 11.61 -14.83 17.79
C ILE A 63 10.83 -13.55 17.68
N LYS A 64 10.73 -12.81 18.77
CA LYS A 64 10.19 -11.45 18.74
C LYS A 64 11.17 -10.53 18.05
N CYS A 65 10.69 -9.67 17.19
CA CYS A 65 11.50 -8.75 16.42
C CYS A 65 10.84 -7.39 16.26
N THR A 66 11.63 -6.38 15.93
CA THR A 66 11.15 -5.05 15.61
C THR A 66 10.50 -5.02 14.20
N GLN A 67 9.76 -3.95 13.88
CA GLN A 67 9.22 -3.77 12.52
C GLN A 67 10.36 -3.77 11.48
N LYS A 68 11.48 -3.09 11.75
CA LYS A 68 12.63 -3.05 10.83
C LYS A 68 13.23 -4.43 10.59
N GLN A 69 13.40 -5.23 11.64
CA GLN A 69 13.89 -6.61 11.54
C GLN A 69 12.95 -7.48 10.73
N TYR A 70 11.63 -7.35 10.97
CA TYR A 70 10.64 -8.12 10.21
C TYR A 70 10.63 -7.74 8.73
N TYR A 71 10.70 -6.45 8.41
CA TYR A 71 10.83 -5.97 7.02
C TYR A 71 12.07 -6.55 6.33
N ASN A 72 13.21 -6.58 7.02
CA ASN A 72 14.44 -7.15 6.49
C ASN A 72 14.28 -8.65 6.19
N GLU A 73 13.66 -9.42 7.09
CA GLU A 73 13.38 -10.85 6.84
C GLU A 73 12.50 -11.07 5.60
N LEU A 74 11.47 -10.22 5.41
CA LEU A 74 10.64 -10.29 4.20
C LEU A 74 11.45 -9.95 2.93
N SER A 75 12.36 -9.00 3.03
CA SER A 75 13.23 -8.58 1.92
C SER A 75 14.24 -9.66 1.56
N ASP A 76 14.87 -10.27 2.55
CA ASP A 76 15.81 -11.39 2.40
C ASP A 76 15.13 -12.62 1.75
N LYS A 77 13.88 -12.90 2.15
CA LYS A 77 13.06 -13.95 1.54
C LYS A 77 12.81 -13.68 0.05
N ILE A 78 12.52 -12.44 -0.32
CA ILE A 78 12.34 -12.01 -1.71
C ILE A 78 13.61 -12.20 -2.51
N ASP A 79 14.74 -11.74 -1.98
CA ASP A 79 16.04 -11.82 -2.65
C ASP A 79 16.51 -13.27 -2.82
N TRP A 80 16.20 -14.12 -1.85
CA TRP A 80 16.49 -15.55 -1.94
C TRP A 80 15.69 -16.20 -3.10
N TYR A 81 14.36 -15.96 -3.18
CA TYR A 81 13.54 -16.50 -4.26
C TYR A 81 13.93 -15.93 -5.63
N LYS A 82 14.26 -14.62 -5.69
CA LYS A 82 14.76 -13.98 -6.89
C LYS A 82 16.04 -14.64 -7.38
N ARG A 83 17.03 -14.86 -6.50
CA ARG A 83 18.28 -15.56 -6.85
C ARG A 83 18.01 -17.00 -7.34
N LYS A 84 17.13 -17.74 -6.67
CA LYS A 84 16.74 -19.10 -7.09
C LYS A 84 16.05 -19.09 -8.45
N PHE A 85 15.19 -18.12 -8.73
CA PHE A 85 14.59 -17.97 -10.04
C PHE A 85 15.60 -17.62 -11.13
N MET A 86 16.51 -16.68 -10.85
CA MET A 86 17.56 -16.31 -11.83
C MET A 86 18.46 -17.49 -12.19
N PHE A 87 18.74 -18.37 -11.23
CA PHE A 87 19.56 -19.57 -11.45
C PHE A 87 18.77 -20.69 -12.16
N ASN A 88 17.59 -21.03 -11.67
CA ASN A 88 16.83 -22.20 -12.16
C ASN A 88 15.80 -21.88 -13.25
N LYS A 89 15.44 -20.60 -13.42
CA LYS A 89 14.43 -20.06 -14.35
C LYS A 89 13.07 -20.79 -14.33
N THR A 90 12.71 -21.43 -13.20
CA THR A 90 11.46 -22.18 -13.07
C THR A 90 10.29 -21.27 -12.68
N VAL A 91 9.11 -21.57 -13.22
CA VAL A 91 7.85 -20.84 -12.90
C VAL A 91 7.54 -20.92 -11.40
N VAL A 92 7.88 -22.01 -10.74
CA VAL A 92 7.67 -22.20 -9.30
C VAL A 92 8.41 -21.14 -8.49
N PHE A 93 9.70 -20.89 -8.76
CA PHE A 93 10.47 -19.86 -8.05
C PHE A 93 10.03 -18.45 -8.43
N LYS A 94 9.63 -18.21 -9.69
CA LYS A 94 9.01 -16.94 -10.10
C LYS A 94 7.77 -16.63 -9.27
N ASN A 95 6.85 -17.58 -9.17
CA ASN A 95 5.61 -17.40 -8.41
C ASN A 95 5.87 -17.19 -6.91
N LYS A 96 6.81 -17.94 -6.32
CA LYS A 96 7.21 -17.76 -4.91
C LYS A 96 7.81 -16.36 -4.68
N TRP A 97 8.65 -15.88 -5.59
CA TRP A 97 9.22 -14.54 -5.54
C TRP A 97 8.14 -13.45 -5.60
N LEU A 98 7.23 -13.53 -6.58
CA LEU A 98 6.14 -12.55 -6.74
C LEU A 98 5.21 -12.56 -5.50
N ARG A 99 4.90 -13.74 -4.97
CA ARG A 99 4.10 -13.88 -3.76
C ARG A 99 4.78 -13.25 -2.55
N ALA A 100 6.06 -13.51 -2.34
CA ALA A 100 6.83 -12.91 -1.24
C ALA A 100 6.90 -11.37 -1.37
N ALA A 101 7.07 -10.85 -2.60
CA ALA A 101 7.03 -9.41 -2.85
C ALA A 101 5.66 -8.80 -2.52
N SER A 102 4.58 -9.47 -2.90
CA SER A 102 3.20 -9.06 -2.56
C SER A 102 2.94 -9.11 -1.05
N GLU A 103 3.44 -10.14 -0.34
CA GLU A 103 3.33 -10.27 1.12
C GLU A 103 4.02 -9.08 1.83
N ARG A 104 5.22 -8.66 1.37
CA ARG A 104 5.91 -7.48 1.91
C ARG A 104 5.11 -6.18 1.72
N LEU A 105 4.55 -5.96 0.52
CA LEU A 105 3.71 -4.78 0.26
C LEU A 105 2.41 -4.80 1.08
N LYS A 106 1.79 -5.97 1.22
CA LYS A 106 0.63 -6.13 2.09
C LYS A 106 0.98 -5.75 3.53
N TRP A 107 2.11 -6.24 4.04
CA TRP A 107 2.55 -5.95 5.40
C TRP A 107 2.84 -4.46 5.61
N LEU A 108 3.58 -3.79 4.70
CA LEU A 108 3.82 -2.34 4.76
C LEU A 108 2.51 -1.55 4.77
N SER A 109 1.57 -1.96 3.93
CA SER A 109 0.25 -1.32 3.86
C SER A 109 -0.52 -1.45 5.17
N GLU A 110 -0.45 -2.63 5.84
CA GLU A 110 -1.07 -2.86 7.14
C GLU A 110 -0.47 -1.97 8.26
N GLN A 111 0.84 -1.69 8.21
CA GLN A 111 1.49 -0.80 9.18
C GLN A 111 1.05 0.68 9.04
N LYS A 112 0.39 1.05 7.93
CA LYS A 112 -0.11 2.42 7.70
C LYS A 112 -1.54 2.65 8.17
N VAL A 113 -2.22 1.64 8.68
CA VAL A 113 -3.64 1.76 9.07
C VAL A 113 -3.85 2.85 10.11
N ASP A 114 -3.05 2.90 11.16
CA ASP A 114 -3.23 3.85 12.26
C ASP A 114 -3.02 5.30 11.82
N ILE A 115 -1.98 5.56 11.02
CA ILE A 115 -1.74 6.91 10.48
C ILE A 115 -2.85 7.31 9.49
N CYS A 116 -3.34 6.39 8.67
CA CYS A 116 -4.45 6.66 7.77
C CYS A 116 -5.74 6.96 8.57
N GLN A 117 -6.00 6.28 9.68
CA GLN A 117 -7.13 6.59 10.56
C GLN A 117 -7.00 7.98 11.18
N SER A 118 -5.78 8.38 11.59
CA SER A 118 -5.52 9.72 12.11
C SER A 118 -5.73 10.80 11.04
N ILE A 119 -5.30 10.56 9.81
CA ILE A 119 -5.54 11.46 8.67
C ILE A 119 -7.05 11.57 8.38
N ILE A 120 -7.76 10.44 8.38
CA ILE A 120 -9.20 10.39 8.15
C ILE A 120 -9.96 11.24 9.17
N SER A 121 -9.52 11.28 10.43
CA SER A 121 -10.18 12.09 11.47
C SER A 121 -10.10 13.59 11.19
N ILE A 122 -9.11 14.04 10.43
CA ILE A 122 -8.96 15.44 9.99
C ILE A 122 -9.82 15.73 8.75
N LEU A 123 -10.11 14.70 7.95
CA LEU A 123 -10.78 14.81 6.66
C LEU A 123 -12.32 14.61 6.73
N GLN A 124 -12.93 14.65 7.93
CA GLN A 124 -14.33 14.24 8.14
C GLN A 124 -15.34 14.94 7.21
N ASP A 125 -15.10 16.22 6.91
CA ASP A 125 -16.00 17.02 6.08
C ASP A 125 -15.64 16.96 4.58
N GLN A 126 -14.64 16.17 4.19
CA GLN A 126 -14.18 16.05 2.82
C GLN A 126 -14.71 14.79 2.15
N ARG A 127 -14.83 14.85 0.83
CA ARG A 127 -15.13 13.66 0.02
C ARG A 127 -13.84 12.91 -0.25
N VAL A 128 -13.70 11.75 0.40
CA VAL A 128 -12.45 10.98 0.45
C VAL A 128 -12.59 9.62 -0.20
N LEU A 129 -11.63 9.31 -1.05
CA LEU A 129 -11.38 7.97 -1.57
C LEU A 129 -10.13 7.39 -0.93
N LEU A 130 -10.29 6.31 -0.16
CA LEU A 130 -9.21 5.56 0.45
C LEU A 130 -8.80 4.36 -0.41
N PHE A 131 -7.54 4.30 -0.81
CA PHE A 131 -6.99 3.16 -1.56
C PHE A 131 -6.37 2.14 -0.62
N CYS A 132 -6.97 0.95 -0.55
CA CYS A 132 -6.52 -0.17 0.28
C CYS A 132 -5.84 -1.26 -0.55
N ASN A 133 -5.01 -2.09 0.10
CA ASN A 133 -4.34 -3.24 -0.51
C ASN A 133 -5.31 -4.41 -0.72
N ASN A 134 -6.12 -4.70 0.28
CA ASN A 134 -7.02 -5.84 0.30
C ASN A 134 -8.31 -5.53 1.08
N ILE A 135 -9.27 -6.45 0.98
CA ILE A 135 -10.59 -6.31 1.60
C ILE A 135 -10.49 -6.25 3.13
N GLU A 136 -9.62 -7.07 3.74
CA GLU A 136 -9.43 -7.10 5.20
C GLU A 136 -8.97 -5.73 5.72
N GLN A 137 -8.05 -5.07 5.00
CA GLN A 137 -7.60 -3.73 5.33
C GLN A 137 -8.73 -2.70 5.17
N SER A 138 -9.51 -2.76 4.10
CA SER A 138 -10.62 -1.82 3.88
C SER A 138 -11.68 -1.89 4.97
N LEU A 139 -11.92 -3.08 5.54
CA LEU A 139 -12.87 -3.28 6.63
C LEU A 139 -12.41 -2.71 7.99
N LYS A 140 -11.12 -2.36 8.14
CA LYS A 140 -10.62 -1.67 9.33
C LYS A 140 -11.08 -0.21 9.41
N PHE A 141 -11.48 0.37 8.29
CA PHE A 141 -11.98 1.75 8.18
C PHE A 141 -13.51 1.76 8.23
N LYS A 142 -14.06 1.59 9.44
CA LYS A 142 -15.50 1.33 9.68
C LYS A 142 -16.46 2.39 9.09
N ASN A 143 -16.03 3.65 8.99
CA ASN A 143 -16.85 4.76 8.48
C ASN A 143 -16.74 4.94 6.95
N TYR A 144 -16.05 4.03 6.26
CA TYR A 144 -15.85 4.06 4.83
C TYR A 144 -16.63 2.95 4.15
N ALA A 145 -17.51 3.32 3.23
CA ALA A 145 -18.27 2.34 2.46
C ALA A 145 -17.33 1.57 1.51
N PRO A 146 -17.22 0.24 1.64
CA PRO A 146 -16.25 -0.53 0.86
C PRO A 146 -16.72 -0.77 -0.57
N ILE A 147 -15.80 -0.56 -1.53
CA ILE A 147 -15.96 -0.88 -2.93
C ILE A 147 -14.95 -1.96 -3.30
N ASN A 148 -15.41 -3.20 -3.45
CA ASN A 148 -14.58 -4.34 -3.79
C ASN A 148 -15.42 -5.47 -4.45
N SER A 149 -14.75 -6.43 -5.09
CA SER A 149 -15.38 -7.51 -5.86
C SER A 149 -16.26 -8.49 -5.05
N LYS A 150 -16.11 -8.51 -3.72
CA LYS A 150 -16.90 -9.38 -2.83
C LYS A 150 -18.08 -8.66 -2.17
N ASN A 151 -18.10 -7.33 -2.21
CA ASN A 151 -19.18 -6.56 -1.61
C ASN A 151 -20.31 -6.37 -2.62
N LYS A 152 -21.48 -6.99 -2.35
CA LYS A 152 -22.67 -6.88 -3.20
C LYS A 152 -23.18 -5.44 -3.33
N ASN A 153 -22.92 -4.59 -2.35
CA ASN A 153 -23.37 -3.20 -2.32
C ASN A 153 -22.35 -2.24 -2.97
N SER A 154 -21.29 -2.73 -3.63
CA SER A 154 -20.23 -1.86 -4.18
C SER A 154 -20.76 -0.84 -5.18
N LEU A 155 -21.70 -1.21 -6.05
CA LEU A 155 -22.32 -0.28 -7.01
C LEU A 155 -23.20 0.75 -6.30
N GLN A 156 -24.01 0.31 -5.32
CA GLN A 156 -24.83 1.21 -4.53
C GLN A 156 -23.97 2.19 -3.72
N ASN A 157 -22.89 1.74 -3.10
CA ASN A 157 -21.96 2.61 -2.39
C ASN A 157 -21.34 3.66 -3.31
N LEU A 158 -21.01 3.27 -4.55
CA LEU A 158 -20.49 4.20 -5.54
C LEU A 158 -21.54 5.24 -5.96
N ASP A 159 -22.78 4.80 -6.20
CA ASP A 159 -23.89 5.70 -6.54
C ASP A 159 -24.22 6.65 -5.39
N ASP A 160 -24.26 6.16 -4.16
CA ASP A 160 -24.48 6.98 -2.97
C ASP A 160 -23.34 8.01 -2.76
N PHE A 161 -22.10 7.62 -3.06
CA PHE A 161 -20.97 8.55 -3.08
C PHE A 161 -21.15 9.58 -4.20
N ASN A 162 -21.42 9.19 -5.42
CA ASN A 162 -21.59 10.10 -6.55
C ASN A 162 -22.75 11.09 -6.34
N ASN A 163 -23.82 10.65 -5.70
CA ASN A 163 -24.99 11.46 -5.34
C ASN A 163 -24.83 12.23 -4.02
N SER A 164 -23.62 12.25 -3.44
CA SER A 164 -23.30 12.97 -2.19
C SER A 164 -24.11 12.55 -0.97
N LYS A 165 -24.65 11.32 -0.95
CA LYS A 165 -25.31 10.74 0.22
C LYS A 165 -24.29 10.25 1.27
N ILE A 166 -23.10 9.85 0.80
CA ILE A 166 -21.96 9.48 1.62
C ILE A 166 -20.71 10.20 1.13
N ASN A 167 -19.80 10.55 2.05
CA ASN A 167 -18.57 11.27 1.74
C ASN A 167 -17.31 10.40 1.70
N HIS A 168 -17.39 9.18 2.19
CA HIS A 168 -16.21 8.33 2.40
C HIS A 168 -16.40 6.95 1.78
N ILE A 169 -15.48 6.58 0.89
CA ILE A 169 -15.43 5.25 0.29
C ILE A 169 -14.01 4.68 0.40
N SER A 170 -13.91 3.37 0.57
CA SER A 170 -12.64 2.63 0.48
C SER A 170 -12.66 1.69 -0.73
N SER A 171 -11.56 1.65 -1.49
CA SER A 171 -11.46 0.86 -2.71
C SER A 171 -10.33 -0.14 -2.66
N VAL A 172 -10.63 -1.37 -3.10
CA VAL A 172 -9.66 -2.43 -3.35
C VAL A 172 -9.76 -2.86 -4.81
N ASN A 173 -8.84 -2.37 -5.65
CA ASN A 173 -8.66 -2.71 -7.07
C ASN A 173 -9.84 -2.40 -8.04
N MET A 174 -11.08 -2.29 -7.57
CA MET A 174 -12.25 -2.13 -8.46
C MET A 174 -12.30 -0.80 -9.21
N LEU A 175 -11.70 0.26 -8.69
CA LEU A 175 -11.72 1.57 -9.36
C LEU A 175 -10.75 1.67 -10.54
N SER A 176 -10.00 0.61 -10.86
CA SER A 176 -9.18 0.54 -12.08
C SER A 176 -10.00 0.28 -13.36
N GLU A 177 -11.23 -0.24 -13.24
CA GLU A 177 -12.06 -0.66 -14.37
C GLU A 177 -13.32 0.21 -14.53
N GLY A 178 -13.26 1.24 -15.38
CA GLY A 178 -14.45 1.89 -15.97
C GLY A 178 -15.40 2.67 -15.03
N MET A 179 -15.28 2.57 -13.71
CA MET A 179 -16.17 3.25 -12.77
C MET A 179 -15.96 4.77 -12.77
N ASN A 180 -17.05 5.51 -12.87
CA ASN A 180 -17.01 6.97 -12.84
C ASN A 180 -17.15 7.49 -11.42
N LEU A 181 -16.18 8.31 -10.98
CA LEU A 181 -16.20 9.02 -9.70
C LEU A 181 -16.43 10.50 -9.97
N THR A 182 -17.42 11.08 -9.31
CA THR A 182 -17.72 12.50 -9.40
C THR A 182 -17.37 13.19 -8.08
N ASN A 183 -16.81 14.41 -8.18
CA ASN A 183 -16.52 15.27 -7.02
C ASN A 183 -15.67 14.62 -5.90
N CYS A 184 -14.78 13.68 -6.20
CA CYS A 184 -13.85 13.17 -5.21
C CYS A 184 -12.67 14.13 -5.07
N ARG A 185 -12.60 14.85 -3.95
CA ARG A 185 -11.55 15.85 -3.72
C ARG A 185 -10.26 15.26 -3.18
N VAL A 186 -10.36 14.28 -2.27
CA VAL A 186 -9.18 13.75 -1.55
C VAL A 186 -8.98 12.28 -1.86
N GLY A 187 -7.78 11.92 -2.27
CA GLY A 187 -7.31 10.54 -2.37
C GLY A 187 -6.27 10.24 -1.31
N LEU A 188 -6.55 9.26 -0.44
CA LEU A 188 -5.63 8.77 0.58
C LEU A 188 -5.10 7.39 0.19
N PHE A 189 -3.78 7.26 0.05
CA PHE A 189 -3.12 6.03 -0.37
C PHE A 189 -2.59 5.23 0.83
N CYS A 190 -3.41 4.36 1.40
CA CYS A 190 -2.95 3.39 2.39
C CYS A 190 -2.06 2.31 1.75
N ASN A 191 -2.20 2.07 0.45
CA ASN A 191 -1.40 1.12 -0.32
C ASN A 191 -0.76 1.75 -1.55
N LEU A 192 0.54 1.50 -1.73
CA LEU A 192 1.28 1.82 -2.95
C LEU A 192 1.46 0.58 -3.81
N ASN A 193 1.24 0.72 -5.11
CA ASN A 193 1.31 -0.39 -6.07
C ASN A 193 2.61 -0.37 -6.85
N ALA A 194 3.11 -1.56 -7.20
CA ALA A 194 4.26 -1.71 -8.09
C ALA A 194 3.93 -1.38 -9.56
N SER A 195 2.64 -1.38 -9.94
CA SER A 195 2.19 -1.06 -11.30
C SER A 195 2.00 0.45 -11.46
N GLU A 196 2.76 1.05 -12.36
CA GLU A 196 2.66 2.46 -12.75
C GLU A 196 1.28 2.77 -13.36
N ILE A 197 0.77 1.88 -14.21
CA ILE A 197 -0.54 2.00 -14.84
C ILE A 197 -1.65 2.10 -13.79
N LEU A 198 -1.63 1.24 -12.78
CA LEU A 198 -2.63 1.28 -11.71
C LEU A 198 -2.51 2.56 -10.87
N SER A 199 -1.31 3.06 -10.65
CA SER A 199 -1.10 4.32 -9.93
C SER A 199 -1.64 5.51 -10.73
N GLN A 200 -1.35 5.57 -12.02
CA GLN A 200 -1.89 6.61 -12.92
C GLN A 200 -3.42 6.55 -13.02
N GLN A 201 -4.01 5.37 -13.13
CA GLN A 201 -5.46 5.21 -13.13
C GLN A 201 -6.11 5.74 -11.84
N LYS A 202 -5.50 5.47 -10.68
CA LYS A 202 -5.96 6.01 -9.39
C LYS A 202 -5.90 7.53 -9.34
N PHE A 203 -4.78 8.12 -9.78
CA PHE A 203 -4.63 9.57 -9.87
C PHE A 203 -5.66 10.19 -10.84
N GLY A 204 -5.83 9.64 -12.02
CA GLY A 204 -6.78 10.14 -13.01
C GLY A 204 -8.23 10.20 -12.53
N ARG A 205 -8.59 9.38 -11.51
CA ARG A 205 -9.91 9.46 -10.87
C ARG A 205 -10.05 10.67 -9.95
N LEU A 206 -8.98 11.06 -9.29
CA LEU A 206 -8.96 12.21 -8.38
C LEU A 206 -8.89 13.54 -9.15
N LEU A 207 -8.21 13.58 -10.29
CA LEU A 207 -8.03 14.77 -11.11
C LEU A 207 -9.31 15.23 -11.82
N ARG A 208 -10.46 14.67 -11.50
CA ARG A 208 -11.78 15.16 -11.97
C ARG A 208 -12.34 16.27 -11.09
N HIS A 209 -11.78 16.50 -9.92
CA HIS A 209 -12.13 17.62 -9.05
C HIS A 209 -11.26 18.84 -9.39
N SER A 210 -11.78 20.05 -9.31
CA SER A 210 -11.05 21.28 -9.64
C SER A 210 -9.83 21.55 -8.76
N LYS A 211 -9.81 21.05 -7.52
CA LYS A 211 -8.73 21.18 -6.55
C LYS A 211 -8.43 19.84 -5.88
N PRO A 212 -7.83 18.87 -6.58
CA PRO A 212 -7.60 17.55 -6.04
C PRO A 212 -6.46 17.57 -5.03
N ILE A 213 -6.63 16.78 -3.97
CA ILE A 213 -5.63 16.58 -2.92
C ILE A 213 -5.28 15.11 -2.89
N VAL A 214 -3.98 14.80 -2.91
CA VAL A 214 -3.46 13.45 -2.82
C VAL A 214 -2.59 13.32 -1.58
N ILE A 215 -2.84 12.30 -0.75
CA ILE A 215 -2.11 12.08 0.49
C ILE A 215 -1.47 10.70 0.45
N ILE A 216 -0.15 10.66 0.61
CA ILE A 216 0.67 9.46 0.45
C ILE A 216 1.55 9.25 1.69
N PRO A 217 1.07 8.55 2.72
CA PRO A 217 1.95 8.04 3.77
C PRO A 217 2.82 6.91 3.21
N TYR A 218 4.12 6.95 3.47
CA TYR A 218 5.08 5.97 2.98
C TYR A 218 6.17 5.69 4.01
N PHE A 219 6.67 4.46 4.06
CA PHE A 219 7.81 4.12 4.91
C PHE A 219 9.13 4.44 4.21
N LYS A 220 9.92 5.34 4.84
CA LYS A 220 11.25 5.72 4.38
C LYS A 220 12.22 4.55 4.47
N ASP A 221 13.23 4.51 3.60
CA ASP A 221 14.21 3.43 3.47
C ASP A 221 13.58 2.04 3.24
N THR A 222 12.43 2.01 2.55
CA THR A 222 11.73 0.77 2.21
C THR A 222 11.25 0.76 0.76
N ARG A 223 10.65 -0.37 0.36
CA ARG A 223 10.00 -0.45 -0.96
C ARG A 223 8.88 0.57 -1.17
N ASP A 224 8.26 1.04 -0.09
CA ASP A 224 7.23 2.09 -0.18
C ASP A 224 7.77 3.40 -0.75
N GLU A 225 8.96 3.82 -0.31
CA GLU A 225 9.61 5.03 -0.83
C GLU A 225 9.91 4.92 -2.32
N GLU A 226 10.50 3.79 -2.75
CA GLU A 226 10.75 3.57 -4.18
C GLU A 226 9.46 3.59 -5.02
N LEU A 227 8.34 3.09 -4.47
CA LEU A 227 7.05 3.10 -5.16
C LEU A 227 6.45 4.50 -5.21
N LYS A 228 6.58 5.28 -4.13
CA LYS A 228 6.20 6.69 -4.08
C LYS A 228 6.98 7.49 -5.12
N ASP A 229 8.31 7.32 -5.18
CA ASP A 229 9.17 8.03 -6.12
C ASP A 229 8.80 7.69 -7.58
N LYS A 230 8.56 6.41 -7.87
CA LYS A 230 8.07 5.99 -9.20
C LYS A 230 6.71 6.59 -9.55
N MET A 231 5.81 6.66 -8.58
CA MET A 231 4.46 7.18 -8.76
C MET A 231 4.48 8.68 -9.05
N LEU A 232 5.43 9.41 -8.47
CA LEU A 232 5.54 10.86 -8.54
C LEU A 232 6.60 11.37 -9.52
N LYS A 233 7.33 10.49 -10.22
CA LYS A 233 8.49 10.85 -11.07
C LYS A 233 8.21 11.89 -12.14
N ASP A 234 6.96 11.91 -12.66
CA ASP A 234 6.55 12.80 -13.76
C ASP A 234 5.83 14.07 -13.28
N TYR A 235 5.62 14.21 -11.96
CA TYR A 235 4.97 15.39 -11.37
C TYR A 235 6.00 16.46 -11.00
N ASP A 236 5.62 17.72 -11.19
CA ASP A 236 6.46 18.84 -10.81
C ASP A 236 6.64 18.91 -9.28
N SER A 237 7.84 19.22 -8.84
CA SER A 237 8.18 19.29 -7.41
C SER A 237 7.36 20.34 -6.65
N SER A 238 6.89 21.39 -7.31
CA SER A 238 6.02 22.43 -6.71
C SER A 238 4.66 21.89 -6.26
N MET A 239 4.21 20.78 -6.87
CA MET A 239 2.95 20.10 -6.51
C MET A 239 3.11 19.20 -5.29
N ILE A 240 4.36 18.83 -4.93
CA ILE A 240 4.69 17.84 -3.90
C ILE A 240 5.14 18.56 -2.64
N LYS A 241 4.45 18.28 -1.53
CA LYS A 241 4.76 18.82 -0.19
C LYS A 241 5.03 17.66 0.75
N GLU A 242 6.29 17.51 1.16
CA GLU A 242 6.61 16.58 2.24
C GLU A 242 6.28 17.23 3.58
N ILE A 243 5.46 16.58 4.40
CA ILE A 243 5.04 17.04 5.72
C ILE A 243 5.32 15.96 6.77
N THR A 244 5.68 16.38 7.95
CA THR A 244 5.93 15.48 9.10
C THR A 244 4.77 15.46 10.10
N ASP A 245 3.99 16.53 10.17
CA ASP A 245 2.77 16.60 10.98
C ASP A 245 1.53 16.57 10.05
N ILE A 246 0.60 15.67 10.35
CA ILE A 246 -0.66 15.56 9.62
C ILE A 246 -1.53 16.82 9.73
N LYS A 247 -1.31 17.66 10.75
CA LYS A 247 -1.99 18.96 10.92
C LYS A 247 -1.60 20.00 9.87
N ASP A 248 -0.48 19.78 9.16
CA ASP A 248 -0.03 20.65 8.07
C ASP A 248 -0.81 20.39 6.75
N ILE A 249 -1.71 19.41 6.73
CA ILE A 249 -2.62 19.18 5.61
C ILE A 249 -3.61 20.34 5.52
N LYS A 250 -3.45 21.17 4.49
CA LYS A 250 -4.38 22.27 4.19
C LYS A 250 -5.42 21.83 3.17
N LEU A 251 -6.69 21.97 3.51
CA LEU A 251 -7.84 21.56 2.70
C LEU A 251 -8.41 22.71 1.85
#